data_58573c78e19bfedbe06f48c50c149081
#
_entry.id   58573c78e19bfedbe06f48c50c149081
#
_cell.length_a   1.000
_cell.length_b   1.000
_cell.length_c   1.000
_cell.angle_alpha   90.00
_cell.angle_beta   90.00
_cell.angle_gamma   90.00
#
_symmetry.space_group_name_H-M   'P 1'
#
loop_
_entity.id
_entity.type
_entity.pdbx_description
1 polymer ?
#
loop_
_entity_poly.entity_id
_entity_poly.type
_entity_poly.pdbx_seq_one_letter_code
_entity_poly.pdbx_strand_id
1 'polypeptide(L)'
;DLADARFRGQICVRAASHPYNTSLAGSVLAANGPEATEAWARGVVANMARPPQGGDRDQFRAIPAGQCRLAVSNTYYLGAMAVSGRAEDRAVAERIGVLFLNQGAGDRGQHVNISGAGVVRTSRNAEAATRFIEYLTSPRAQEIFAVGNMEYPVVADAPVHPVLAGFGTFREDDLNAARYAANAAEALRIMQRAGWR
;
A
#
# COMPACT_ATOMS: atom_id res chain seq x y z
N ASP A 1 -12.68 -7.17 5.70
CA ASP A 1 -12.17 -8.53 5.81
C ASP A 1 -11.03 -8.68 6.81
N LEU A 2 -10.00 -7.81 6.83
CA LEU A 2 -8.86 -7.92 7.77
C LEU A 2 -9.26 -7.91 9.26
N ALA A 3 -10.42 -7.35 9.59
CA ALA A 3 -10.97 -7.34 10.95
C ALA A 3 -11.75 -8.62 11.31
N ASP A 4 -11.93 -9.55 10.37
CA ASP A 4 -12.66 -10.81 10.61
C ASP A 4 -11.85 -11.70 11.57
N ALA A 5 -12.54 -12.24 12.58
CA ALA A 5 -11.93 -13.06 13.63
C ALA A 5 -11.26 -14.35 13.11
N ARG A 6 -11.59 -14.81 11.91
CA ARG A 6 -10.91 -15.95 11.25
C ARG A 6 -9.40 -15.70 11.04
N PHE A 7 -8.96 -14.44 11.05
CA PHE A 7 -7.55 -14.06 10.88
C PHE A 7 -6.82 -13.81 12.20
N ARG A 8 -7.42 -14.17 13.34
CA ARG A 8 -6.82 -13.96 14.66
C ARG A 8 -5.41 -14.52 14.75
N GLY A 9 -4.45 -13.64 15.14
CA GLY A 9 -3.05 -14.00 15.27
C GLY A 9 -2.34 -14.30 13.95
N GLN A 10 -2.85 -13.81 12.80
CA GLN A 10 -2.31 -14.17 11.49
C GLN A 10 -1.77 -12.99 10.68
N ILE A 11 -1.95 -11.74 11.14
CA ILE A 11 -1.63 -10.55 10.35
C ILE A 11 -0.34 -9.91 10.84
N CYS A 12 0.59 -9.65 9.92
CA CYS A 12 1.78 -8.82 10.12
C CYS A 12 1.58 -7.44 9.49
N VAL A 13 1.90 -6.39 10.24
CA VAL A 13 1.75 -5.00 9.80
C VAL A 13 2.90 -4.13 10.29
N ARG A 14 3.07 -2.97 9.66
CA ARG A 14 3.95 -1.89 10.10
C ARG A 14 3.25 -1.03 11.17
N ALA A 15 4.02 -0.12 11.79
CA ALA A 15 3.51 0.86 12.75
C ALA A 15 2.36 1.70 12.16
N ALA A 16 1.40 2.07 13.00
CA ALA A 16 0.27 2.92 12.63
C ALA A 16 0.70 4.28 12.04
N SER A 17 1.78 4.86 12.57
CA SER A 17 2.31 6.15 12.13
C SER A 17 2.91 6.14 10.72
N HIS A 18 3.11 4.97 10.13
CA HIS A 18 3.66 4.89 8.79
C HIS A 18 2.66 5.42 7.75
N PRO A 19 3.10 6.26 6.77
CA PRO A 19 2.21 6.87 5.78
C PRO A 19 1.31 5.89 5.05
N TYR A 20 1.74 4.66 4.79
CA TYR A 20 0.92 3.65 4.10
C TYR A 20 -0.27 3.21 4.95
N ASN A 21 -0.09 3.05 6.25
CA ASN A 21 -1.18 2.67 7.16
C ASN A 21 -2.11 3.84 7.45
N THR A 22 -1.59 5.08 7.57
CA THR A 22 -2.44 6.27 7.70
C THR A 22 -3.25 6.53 6.43
N SER A 23 -2.69 6.25 5.25
CA SER A 23 -3.39 6.31 3.97
C SER A 23 -4.51 5.27 3.91
N LEU A 24 -4.21 4.00 4.21
CA LEU A 24 -5.20 2.92 4.25
C LEU A 24 -6.34 3.23 5.23
N ALA A 25 -6.01 3.56 6.48
CA ALA A 25 -7.00 3.89 7.48
C ALA A 25 -7.78 5.17 7.14
N GLY A 26 -7.12 6.15 6.51
CA GLY A 26 -7.76 7.36 5.98
C GLY A 26 -8.77 7.07 4.89
N SER A 27 -8.51 6.08 4.03
CA SER A 27 -9.47 5.63 3.02
C SER A 27 -10.66 4.88 3.64
N VAL A 28 -10.40 4.05 4.65
CA VAL A 28 -11.48 3.37 5.40
C VAL A 28 -12.35 4.41 6.13
N LEU A 29 -11.74 5.44 6.73
CA LEU A 29 -12.43 6.53 7.39
C LEU A 29 -13.31 7.33 6.42
N ALA A 30 -12.80 7.62 5.22
CA ALA A 30 -13.55 8.34 4.20
C ALA A 30 -14.79 7.56 3.72
N ALA A 31 -14.70 6.24 3.68
CA ALA A 31 -15.77 5.37 3.20
C ALA A 31 -16.81 5.02 4.28
N ASN A 32 -16.37 4.80 5.52
CA ASN A 32 -17.19 4.14 6.54
C ASN A 32 -17.47 5.04 7.76
N GLY A 33 -16.82 6.19 7.88
CA GLY A 33 -16.92 7.06 9.05
C GLY A 33 -16.08 6.60 10.24
N PRO A 34 -15.99 7.42 11.30
CA PRO A 34 -15.05 7.22 12.39
C PRO A 34 -15.35 5.97 13.26
N GLU A 35 -16.60 5.74 13.60
CA GLU A 35 -16.99 4.63 14.47
C GLU A 35 -16.68 3.26 13.83
N ALA A 36 -17.10 3.08 12.57
CA ALA A 36 -16.83 1.85 11.84
C ALA A 36 -15.34 1.65 11.58
N THR A 37 -14.58 2.73 11.35
CA THR A 37 -13.13 2.68 11.20
C THR A 37 -12.45 2.27 12.50
N GLU A 38 -12.90 2.76 13.66
CA GLU A 38 -12.34 2.34 14.94
C GLU A 38 -12.64 0.87 15.23
N ALA A 39 -13.86 0.41 14.96
CA ALA A 39 -14.23 -1.00 15.08
C ALA A 39 -13.36 -1.89 14.17
N TRP A 40 -13.14 -1.46 12.91
CA TRP A 40 -12.23 -2.13 11.98
C TRP A 40 -10.79 -2.17 12.50
N ALA A 41 -10.26 -1.05 12.98
CA ALA A 41 -8.89 -0.99 13.49
C ALA A 41 -8.70 -1.90 14.73
N ARG A 42 -9.68 -1.96 15.65
CA ARG A 42 -9.67 -2.90 16.79
C ARG A 42 -9.67 -4.35 16.33
N GLY A 43 -10.45 -4.68 15.30
CA GLY A 43 -10.47 -6.03 14.73
C GLY A 43 -9.12 -6.39 14.09
N VAL A 44 -8.50 -5.46 13.34
CA VAL A 44 -7.15 -5.67 12.78
C VAL A 44 -6.12 -5.90 13.89
N VAL A 45 -6.15 -5.08 14.95
CA VAL A 45 -5.25 -5.24 16.11
C VAL A 45 -5.43 -6.59 16.78
N ALA A 46 -6.65 -7.04 16.96
CA ALA A 46 -6.95 -8.36 17.53
C ALA A 46 -6.44 -9.52 16.67
N ASN A 47 -6.26 -9.27 15.37
CA ASN A 47 -5.80 -10.25 14.39
C ASN A 47 -4.28 -10.20 14.13
N MET A 48 -3.56 -9.24 14.74
CA MET A 48 -2.09 -9.17 14.62
C MET A 48 -1.43 -10.39 15.24
N ALA A 49 -0.48 -10.98 14.51
CA ALA A 49 0.33 -12.11 14.97
C ALA A 49 1.41 -11.67 15.96
N ARG A 50 1.80 -10.41 15.89
CA ARG A 50 2.85 -9.78 16.72
C ARG A 50 2.63 -8.27 16.77
N PRO A 51 3.25 -7.55 17.71
CA PRO A 51 3.27 -6.09 17.69
C PRO A 51 3.80 -5.56 16.35
N PRO A 52 3.26 -4.42 15.83
CA PRO A 52 3.72 -3.80 14.61
C PRO A 52 5.22 -3.49 14.67
N GLN A 53 5.98 -3.89 13.64
CA GLN A 53 7.42 -3.66 13.59
C GLN A 53 7.98 -3.80 12.18
N GLY A 54 9.15 -3.21 11.94
CA GLY A 54 9.89 -3.35 10.68
C GLY A 54 9.25 -2.66 9.48
N GLY A 55 9.81 -2.91 8.31
CA GLY A 55 9.33 -2.43 7.02
C GLY A 55 8.53 -3.49 6.26
N ASP A 56 8.11 -3.17 5.02
CA ASP A 56 7.32 -4.09 4.18
C ASP A 56 8.04 -5.41 3.92
N ARG A 57 9.32 -5.37 3.61
CA ARG A 57 10.12 -6.58 3.38
C ARG A 57 10.21 -7.48 4.62
N ASP A 58 10.16 -6.89 5.83
CA ASP A 58 10.17 -7.66 7.07
C ASP A 58 8.83 -8.36 7.31
N GLN A 59 7.72 -7.76 6.84
CA GLN A 59 6.42 -8.42 6.84
C GLN A 59 6.43 -9.62 5.88
N PHE A 60 7.01 -9.48 4.69
CA PHE A 60 7.13 -10.59 3.74
C PHE A 60 7.99 -11.73 4.28
N ARG A 61 9.14 -11.42 4.87
CA ARG A 61 10.02 -12.45 5.48
C ARG A 61 9.35 -13.20 6.64
N ALA A 62 8.42 -12.54 7.34
CA ALA A 62 7.70 -13.14 8.46
C ALA A 62 6.74 -14.28 8.01
N ILE A 63 6.23 -14.22 6.78
CA ILE A 63 5.29 -15.23 6.25
C ILE A 63 5.98 -16.61 6.11
N PRO A 64 7.05 -16.79 5.32
CA PRO A 64 7.73 -18.08 5.21
C PRO A 64 8.41 -18.52 6.51
N ALA A 65 8.68 -17.57 7.43
CA ALA A 65 9.17 -17.88 8.79
C ALA A 65 8.07 -18.40 9.73
N GLY A 66 6.81 -18.48 9.28
CA GLY A 66 5.69 -18.98 10.08
C GLY A 66 5.19 -18.02 11.16
N GLN A 67 5.63 -16.76 11.16
CA GLN A 67 5.21 -15.77 12.15
C GLN A 67 3.81 -15.21 11.89
N CYS A 68 3.40 -15.15 10.63
CA CYS A 68 2.07 -14.75 10.19
C CYS A 68 1.72 -15.39 8.85
N ARG A 69 0.45 -15.30 8.46
CA ARG A 69 -0.05 -15.82 7.17
C ARG A 69 -0.39 -14.71 6.18
N LEU A 70 -0.64 -13.51 6.69
CA LEU A 70 -1.03 -12.33 5.92
C LEU A 70 -0.11 -11.17 6.29
N ALA A 71 0.23 -10.35 5.29
CA ALA A 71 0.93 -9.10 5.47
C ALA A 71 0.20 -7.97 4.75
N VAL A 72 0.08 -6.82 5.41
CA VAL A 72 -0.38 -5.59 4.75
C VAL A 72 0.85 -4.83 4.29
N SER A 73 0.97 -4.64 2.97
CA SER A 73 2.18 -4.08 2.36
C SER A 73 1.91 -3.54 0.96
N ASN A 74 2.80 -2.72 0.45
CA ASN A 74 2.74 -2.28 -0.95
C ASN A 74 3.36 -3.34 -1.88
N THR A 75 2.74 -3.53 -3.03
CA THR A 75 3.10 -4.55 -4.03
C THR A 75 4.50 -4.37 -4.60
N TYR A 76 4.97 -3.14 -4.78
CA TYR A 76 6.28 -2.88 -5.39
C TYR A 76 7.46 -3.44 -4.58
N TYR A 77 7.33 -3.55 -3.25
CA TYR A 77 8.37 -4.21 -2.43
C TYR A 77 8.48 -5.71 -2.75
N LEU A 78 7.34 -6.39 -2.95
CA LEU A 78 7.34 -7.79 -3.34
C LEU A 78 7.90 -7.96 -4.76
N GLY A 79 7.49 -7.07 -5.69
CA GLY A 79 8.03 -7.02 -7.05
C GLY A 79 9.56 -6.86 -7.05
N ALA A 80 10.08 -5.92 -6.26
CA ALA A 80 11.52 -5.71 -6.12
C ALA A 80 12.25 -6.91 -5.49
N MET A 81 11.62 -7.64 -4.57
CA MET A 81 12.19 -8.87 -4.01
C MET A 81 12.22 -10.00 -5.05
N ALA A 82 11.20 -10.11 -5.89
CA ALA A 82 11.11 -11.14 -6.93
C ALA A 82 12.23 -11.03 -7.99
N VAL A 83 12.70 -9.80 -8.27
CA VAL A 83 13.82 -9.57 -9.22
C VAL A 83 15.14 -9.25 -8.53
N SER A 84 15.21 -9.39 -7.21
CA SER A 84 16.42 -9.07 -6.43
C SER A 84 17.62 -9.90 -6.89
N GLY A 85 18.80 -9.32 -6.90
CA GLY A 85 20.06 -10.06 -7.06
C GLY A 85 20.33 -11.05 -5.92
N ARG A 86 19.64 -10.89 -4.77
CA ARG A 86 19.79 -11.74 -3.59
C ARG A 86 18.86 -12.95 -3.68
N ALA A 87 19.41 -14.16 -3.70
CA ALA A 87 18.64 -15.41 -3.77
C ALA A 87 17.63 -15.54 -2.61
N GLU A 88 17.97 -15.07 -1.41
CA GLU A 88 17.11 -15.06 -0.23
C GLU A 88 15.82 -14.26 -0.44
N ASP A 89 15.91 -13.08 -1.05
CA ASP A 89 14.74 -12.25 -1.32
C ASP A 89 13.83 -12.90 -2.36
N ARG A 90 14.41 -13.49 -3.42
CA ARG A 90 13.61 -14.22 -4.43
C ARG A 90 12.91 -15.43 -3.81
N ALA A 91 13.59 -16.21 -2.99
CA ALA A 91 13.00 -17.36 -2.31
C ALA A 91 11.84 -16.97 -1.37
N VAL A 92 11.89 -15.79 -0.76
CA VAL A 92 10.74 -15.25 0.00
C VAL A 92 9.60 -14.88 -0.95
N ALA A 93 9.89 -14.15 -2.04
CA ALA A 93 8.86 -13.70 -2.97
C ALA A 93 8.12 -14.86 -3.64
N GLU A 94 8.80 -15.94 -3.98
CA GLU A 94 8.22 -17.16 -4.58
C GLU A 94 7.18 -17.85 -3.69
N ARG A 95 7.19 -17.59 -2.38
CA ARG A 95 6.27 -18.17 -1.40
C ARG A 95 5.09 -17.28 -1.04
N ILE A 96 4.95 -16.13 -1.69
CA ILE A 96 3.94 -15.13 -1.36
C ILE A 96 3.02 -14.89 -2.57
N GLY A 97 1.74 -15.07 -2.37
CA GLY A 97 0.71 -14.61 -3.30
C GLY A 97 0.22 -13.21 -2.95
N VAL A 98 -0.27 -12.48 -3.95
CA VAL A 98 -0.91 -11.17 -3.76
C VAL A 98 -2.42 -11.35 -3.77
N LEU A 99 -3.10 -10.72 -2.83
CA LEU A 99 -4.55 -10.64 -2.76
C LEU A 99 -4.97 -9.19 -2.81
N PHE A 100 -5.72 -8.82 -3.84
CA PHE A 100 -6.37 -7.52 -3.94
C PHE A 100 -7.75 -7.58 -3.27
N LEU A 101 -8.00 -6.62 -2.38
CA LEU A 101 -9.22 -6.57 -1.58
C LEU A 101 -10.33 -5.78 -2.29
N ASN A 102 -11.56 -5.90 -1.79
CA ASN A 102 -12.72 -5.14 -2.27
C ASN A 102 -12.97 -5.31 -3.79
N GLN A 103 -12.85 -6.53 -4.30
CA GLN A 103 -13.02 -6.83 -5.72
C GLN A 103 -14.41 -7.40 -6.08
N GLY A 104 -15.30 -7.60 -5.09
CA GLY A 104 -16.65 -8.07 -5.29
C GLY A 104 -17.54 -7.07 -6.05
N ALA A 105 -18.65 -7.54 -6.57
CA ALA A 105 -19.66 -6.68 -7.19
C ALA A 105 -20.22 -5.70 -6.13
N GLY A 106 -20.12 -4.40 -6.40
CA GLY A 106 -20.53 -3.35 -5.46
C GLY A 106 -19.47 -2.93 -4.44
N ASP A 107 -18.34 -3.64 -4.34
CA ASP A 107 -17.22 -3.20 -3.53
C ASP A 107 -16.52 -2.00 -4.16
N ARG A 108 -15.84 -1.20 -3.35
CA ARG A 108 -15.21 0.05 -3.80
C ARG A 108 -13.89 -0.10 -4.55
N GLY A 109 -13.29 -1.29 -4.57
CA GLY A 109 -11.98 -1.52 -5.19
C GLY A 109 -10.83 -1.53 -4.17
N GLN A 110 -9.65 -1.89 -4.66
CA GLN A 110 -8.41 -1.94 -3.88
C GLN A 110 -7.94 -0.53 -3.54
N HIS A 111 -7.69 -0.26 -2.25
CA HIS A 111 -6.97 0.96 -1.87
C HIS A 111 -5.57 0.98 -2.51
N VAL A 112 -5.23 2.09 -3.15
CA VAL A 112 -3.92 2.31 -3.76
C VAL A 112 -3.21 3.49 -3.10
N ASN A 113 -1.91 3.34 -2.85
CA ASN A 113 -1.03 4.45 -2.55
C ASN A 113 -0.47 5.01 -3.85
N ILE A 114 -0.21 6.29 -3.89
CA ILE A 114 0.35 6.97 -5.05
C ILE A 114 1.70 7.61 -4.71
N SER A 115 2.63 7.58 -5.66
CA SER A 115 3.81 8.43 -5.65
C SER A 115 3.45 9.77 -6.26
N GLY A 116 3.94 10.87 -5.71
CA GLY A 116 3.58 12.20 -6.16
C GLY A 116 4.76 13.16 -6.13
N ALA A 117 4.66 14.20 -6.94
CA ALA A 117 5.61 15.31 -6.99
C ALA A 117 4.87 16.63 -6.96
N GLY A 118 5.51 17.68 -6.41
CA GLY A 118 4.93 19.02 -6.36
C GLY A 118 6.00 20.10 -6.48
N VAL A 119 5.63 21.24 -7.03
CA VAL A 119 6.50 22.41 -7.10
C VAL A 119 6.56 23.08 -5.73
N VAL A 120 7.76 23.23 -5.19
CA VAL A 120 7.97 23.97 -3.94
C VAL A 120 7.59 25.45 -4.16
N ARG A 121 6.74 26.01 -3.30
CA ARG A 121 6.21 27.37 -3.42
C ARG A 121 7.31 28.44 -3.54
N THR A 122 8.46 28.24 -2.93
CA THR A 122 9.60 29.17 -2.94
C THR A 122 10.62 28.83 -4.05
N SER A 123 10.29 27.92 -4.97
CA SER A 123 11.18 27.57 -6.07
C SER A 123 11.43 28.77 -6.98
N ARG A 124 12.70 29.01 -7.29
CA ARG A 124 13.11 30.00 -8.30
C ARG A 124 12.99 29.47 -9.73
N ASN A 125 12.76 28.17 -9.89
CA ASN A 125 12.66 27.45 -11.16
C ASN A 125 11.29 26.78 -11.31
N ALA A 126 10.21 27.43 -10.89
CA ALA A 126 8.86 26.83 -10.86
C ALA A 126 8.43 26.30 -12.24
N GLU A 127 8.69 27.05 -13.31
CA GLU A 127 8.34 26.66 -14.68
C GLU A 127 9.08 25.38 -15.11
N ALA A 128 10.39 25.28 -14.85
CA ALA A 128 11.16 24.07 -15.16
C ALA A 128 10.71 22.88 -14.30
N ALA A 129 10.37 23.10 -13.03
CA ALA A 129 9.83 22.08 -12.17
C ALA A 129 8.46 21.58 -12.66
N THR A 130 7.59 22.46 -13.12
CA THR A 130 6.30 22.08 -13.72
C THR A 130 6.50 21.20 -14.96
N ARG A 131 7.35 21.63 -15.90
CA ARG A 131 7.69 20.85 -17.10
C ARG A 131 8.27 19.47 -16.73
N PHE A 132 9.08 19.41 -15.68
CA PHE A 132 9.60 18.12 -15.21
C PHE A 132 8.48 17.22 -14.67
N ILE A 133 7.54 17.75 -13.89
CA ILE A 133 6.38 16.98 -13.41
C ILE A 133 5.52 16.49 -14.58
N GLU A 134 5.27 17.34 -15.57
CA GLU A 134 4.58 16.95 -16.82
C GLU A 134 5.33 15.82 -17.54
N TYR A 135 6.66 15.90 -17.64
CA TYR A 135 7.46 14.81 -18.20
C TYR A 135 7.32 13.51 -17.42
N LEU A 136 7.22 13.57 -16.06
CA LEU A 136 7.06 12.37 -15.23
C LEU A 136 5.76 11.59 -15.53
N THR A 137 4.74 12.24 -16.09
CA THR A 137 3.49 11.59 -16.54
C THR A 137 3.55 11.10 -17.99
N SER A 138 4.68 11.27 -18.68
CA SER A 138 4.83 10.73 -20.03
C SER A 138 4.97 9.20 -20.01
N PRO A 139 4.55 8.48 -21.08
CA PRO A 139 4.71 7.03 -21.18
C PRO A 139 6.15 6.57 -20.94
N ARG A 140 7.14 7.34 -21.46
CA ARG A 140 8.56 7.00 -21.26
C ARG A 140 9.00 7.08 -19.82
N ALA A 141 8.62 8.14 -19.09
CA ALA A 141 8.95 8.25 -17.67
C ALA A 141 8.25 7.19 -16.84
N GLN A 142 6.99 6.89 -17.15
CA GLN A 142 6.21 5.87 -16.45
C GLN A 142 6.78 4.46 -16.69
N GLU A 143 7.31 4.16 -17.87
CA GLU A 143 8.06 2.92 -18.13
C GLU A 143 9.30 2.81 -17.22
N ILE A 144 10.04 3.91 -17.01
CA ILE A 144 11.19 3.95 -16.10
C ILE A 144 10.77 3.64 -14.67
N PHE A 145 9.67 4.22 -14.19
CA PHE A 145 9.11 3.93 -12.85
C PHE A 145 8.64 2.47 -12.74
N ALA A 146 7.91 1.98 -13.73
CA ALA A 146 7.41 0.61 -13.73
C ALA A 146 8.55 -0.41 -13.65
N VAL A 147 9.63 -0.20 -14.41
CA VAL A 147 10.80 -1.10 -14.43
C VAL A 147 11.71 -0.88 -13.22
N GLY A 148 12.00 0.37 -12.87
CA GLY A 148 12.99 0.70 -11.82
C GLY A 148 12.45 0.55 -10.40
N ASN A 149 11.17 0.88 -10.19
CA ASN A 149 10.55 0.90 -8.86
C ASN A 149 9.49 -0.17 -8.66
N MET A 150 9.15 -0.95 -9.68
CA MET A 150 8.04 -1.92 -9.61
C MET A 150 6.71 -1.26 -9.23
N GLU A 151 6.45 -0.05 -9.74
CA GLU A 151 5.19 0.66 -9.53
C GLU A 151 4.26 0.44 -10.73
N TYR A 152 2.95 0.40 -10.46
CA TYR A 152 1.96 0.45 -11.55
C TYR A 152 1.99 1.85 -12.18
N PRO A 153 2.01 1.96 -13.51
CA PRO A 153 2.01 3.26 -14.17
C PRO A 153 0.66 3.99 -13.94
N VAL A 154 0.71 5.33 -13.89
CA VAL A 154 -0.49 6.17 -13.76
C VAL A 154 -1.08 6.59 -15.12
N VAL A 155 -0.49 6.14 -16.22
CA VAL A 155 -0.97 6.40 -17.59
C VAL A 155 -1.25 5.08 -18.31
N ALA A 156 -2.35 5.02 -19.05
CA ALA A 156 -2.84 3.79 -19.67
C ALA A 156 -1.87 3.19 -20.71
N ASP A 157 -1.10 4.03 -21.40
CA ASP A 157 -0.22 3.61 -22.50
C ASP A 157 1.18 3.14 -22.03
N ALA A 158 1.45 3.18 -20.74
CA ALA A 158 2.72 2.70 -20.21
C ALA A 158 2.63 1.21 -19.82
N PRO A 159 3.68 0.41 -20.09
CA PRO A 159 3.65 -1.01 -19.80
C PRO A 159 3.75 -1.28 -18.29
N VAL A 160 2.98 -2.24 -17.81
CA VAL A 160 3.15 -2.81 -16.46
C VAL A 160 4.30 -3.80 -16.49
N HIS A 161 5.16 -3.77 -15.47
CA HIS A 161 6.26 -4.74 -15.36
C HIS A 161 5.71 -6.18 -15.28
N PRO A 162 6.30 -7.19 -16.00
CA PRO A 162 5.77 -8.56 -16.05
C PRO A 162 5.56 -9.21 -14.68
N VAL A 163 6.41 -8.92 -13.70
CA VAL A 163 6.25 -9.42 -12.33
C VAL A 163 4.96 -8.87 -11.69
N LEU A 164 4.67 -7.58 -11.88
CA LEU A 164 3.43 -6.98 -11.36
C LEU A 164 2.20 -7.51 -12.10
N ALA A 165 2.30 -7.69 -13.42
CA ALA A 165 1.24 -8.32 -14.22
C ALA A 165 0.94 -9.73 -13.72
N GLY A 166 1.98 -10.47 -13.26
CA GLY A 166 1.85 -11.80 -12.64
C GLY A 166 1.10 -11.80 -11.30
N PHE A 167 0.94 -10.66 -10.63
CA PHE A 167 0.14 -10.56 -9.41
C PHE A 167 -1.38 -10.57 -9.68
N GLY A 168 -1.79 -10.48 -10.93
CA GLY A 168 -3.19 -10.43 -11.36
C GLY A 168 -3.69 -9.01 -11.64
N THR A 169 -4.95 -8.94 -12.03
CA THR A 169 -5.65 -7.67 -12.29
C THR A 169 -6.50 -7.28 -11.09
N PHE A 170 -6.71 -6.00 -10.92
CA PHE A 170 -7.58 -5.47 -9.87
C PHE A 170 -8.29 -4.21 -10.35
N ARG A 171 -9.41 -3.94 -9.73
CA ARG A 171 -10.10 -2.65 -9.82
C ARG A 171 -9.63 -1.79 -8.66
N GLU A 172 -9.08 -0.63 -8.94
CA GLU A 172 -8.68 0.33 -7.92
C GLU A 172 -9.88 1.06 -7.31
N ASP A 173 -9.70 1.55 -6.10
CA ASP A 173 -10.63 2.46 -5.44
C ASP A 173 -10.46 3.87 -6.08
N ASP A 174 -11.53 4.45 -6.56
CA ASP A 174 -11.55 5.78 -7.19
C ASP A 174 -11.50 6.95 -6.18
N LEU A 175 -11.34 6.65 -4.89
CA LEU A 175 -11.25 7.66 -3.84
C LEU A 175 -10.04 8.56 -4.06
N ASN A 176 -10.31 9.85 -4.31
CA ASN A 176 -9.25 10.83 -4.53
C ASN A 176 -8.28 10.90 -3.34
N ALA A 177 -6.98 10.91 -3.65
CA ALA A 177 -5.89 10.91 -2.67
C ALA A 177 -5.98 12.08 -1.66
N ALA A 178 -6.46 13.25 -2.07
CA ALA A 178 -6.66 14.39 -1.18
C ALA A 178 -7.63 14.08 -0.04
N ARG A 179 -8.64 13.22 -0.28
CA ARG A 179 -9.63 12.86 0.74
C ARG A 179 -9.03 11.98 1.84
N TYR A 180 -8.32 10.93 1.49
CA TYR A 180 -7.69 10.10 2.51
C TYR A 180 -6.48 10.79 3.16
N ALA A 181 -5.79 11.67 2.42
CA ALA A 181 -4.73 12.51 3.00
C ALA A 181 -5.28 13.49 4.05
N ALA A 182 -6.42 14.14 3.78
CA ALA A 182 -7.09 15.01 4.76
C ALA A 182 -7.48 14.26 6.04
N ASN A 183 -7.77 12.97 5.95
CA ASN A 183 -8.13 12.12 7.06
C ASN A 183 -6.92 11.56 7.84
N ALA A 184 -5.68 11.73 7.37
CA ALA A 184 -4.51 11.03 7.91
C ALA A 184 -4.32 11.23 9.42
N ALA A 185 -4.50 12.46 9.93
CA ALA A 185 -4.33 12.76 11.35
C ALA A 185 -5.40 12.08 12.22
N GLU A 186 -6.65 12.07 11.78
CA GLU A 186 -7.73 11.40 12.54
C GLU A 186 -7.62 9.87 12.42
N ALA A 187 -7.29 9.37 11.25
CA ALA A 187 -7.04 7.95 11.03
C ALA A 187 -5.93 7.42 11.96
N LEU A 188 -4.84 8.19 12.13
CA LEU A 188 -3.77 7.84 13.07
C LEU A 188 -4.29 7.80 14.52
N ARG A 189 -5.09 8.79 14.95
CA ARG A 189 -5.67 8.80 16.30
C ARG A 189 -6.60 7.60 16.52
N ILE A 190 -7.42 7.26 15.53
CA ILE A 190 -8.31 6.09 15.59
C ILE A 190 -7.48 4.79 15.73
N MET A 191 -6.45 4.60 14.91
CA MET A 191 -5.59 3.44 15.00
C MET A 191 -4.91 3.34 16.38
N GLN A 192 -4.40 4.46 16.91
CA GLN A 192 -3.77 4.50 18.23
C GLN A 192 -4.76 4.16 19.36
N ARG A 193 -5.99 4.70 19.32
CA ARG A 193 -7.06 4.33 20.29
C ARG A 193 -7.40 2.85 20.20
N ALA A 194 -7.37 2.28 19.02
CA ALA A 194 -7.57 0.85 18.79
C ALA A 194 -6.43 -0.04 19.29
N GLY A 195 -5.26 0.54 19.63
CA GLY A 195 -4.07 -0.18 20.09
C GLY A 195 -3.06 -0.50 18.98
N TRP A 196 -3.27 -0.01 17.77
CA TRP A 196 -2.29 -0.12 16.70
C TRP A 196 -1.18 0.91 16.92
N ARG A 197 0.03 0.48 17.20
CA ARG A 197 1.17 1.31 17.59
C ARG A 197 2.26 1.35 16.52
#